data_3ad17a347253c59baabd6fd09048e844
#
_entry.id   3ad17a347253c59baabd6fd09048e844
#
_cell.length_a   1.000
_cell.length_b   1.000
_cell.length_c   1.000
_cell.angle_alpha   90.00
_cell.angle_beta   90.00
_cell.angle_gamma   90.00
#
_symmetry.space_group_name_H-M   'P 1'
#
loop_
_entity.id
_entity.type
_entity.pdbx_description
1 polymer ?
#
loop_
_entity_poly.entity_id
_entity_poly.type
_entity_poly.pdbx_seq_one_letter_code
_entity_poly.pdbx_strand_id
1 'polypeptide(L)'
;MSLLNALDYIGVELGDFELKNSMFTRPKHAPIHGIGHIYRTMIGCALLGQLIQKPREGLLAFCGAYIHDLARETDGIEPEHGENAVLKHFPQFDRIWDKYQLTEVEREYVKQAVIQHSVCEWLRPIDAGYHVMAILKDADALDRCRIEDLDPTWLRYQESHQLIKIIKQVYRNTKTINADLNFREFVDVAEIAIRRLDICE
;
A
#
# COMPACT_ATOMS: atom_id res chain seq x y z
N MET A 1 3.11 -15.31 11.00
CA MET A 1 2.71 -14.80 9.65
C MET A 1 3.94 -14.54 8.82
N SER A 2 3.94 -14.81 7.51
CA SER A 2 5.09 -14.52 6.62
C SER A 2 4.66 -13.55 5.51
N LEU A 3 5.43 -12.48 5.33
CA LEU A 3 5.20 -11.50 4.26
C LEU A 3 5.47 -12.13 2.87
N LEU A 4 6.51 -12.96 2.75
CA LEU A 4 6.82 -13.63 1.49
C LEU A 4 5.66 -14.53 1.04
N ASN A 5 5.02 -15.25 1.98
CA ASN A 5 3.83 -16.04 1.68
C ASN A 5 2.64 -15.16 1.28
N ALA A 6 2.49 -13.97 1.87
CA ALA A 6 1.42 -13.06 1.51
C ALA A 6 1.60 -12.47 0.11
N LEU A 7 2.83 -12.11 -0.26
CA LEU A 7 3.16 -11.62 -1.59
C LEU A 7 2.96 -12.72 -2.67
N ASP A 8 3.40 -13.95 -2.38
CA ASP A 8 3.17 -15.09 -3.25
C ASP A 8 1.66 -15.40 -3.39
N TYR A 9 0.92 -15.34 -2.28
CA TYR A 9 -0.54 -15.57 -2.26
C TYR A 9 -1.33 -14.62 -3.15
N ILE A 10 -0.92 -13.34 -3.22
CA ILE A 10 -1.53 -12.36 -4.14
C ILE A 10 -0.86 -12.34 -5.52
N GLY A 11 0.16 -13.15 -5.75
CA GLY A 11 0.82 -13.34 -7.04
C GLY A 11 1.80 -12.22 -7.45
N VAL A 12 2.46 -11.57 -6.48
CA VAL A 12 3.40 -10.45 -6.74
C VAL A 12 4.82 -10.94 -6.96
N GLU A 13 5.46 -10.47 -8.04
CA GLU A 13 6.89 -10.61 -8.30
C GLU A 13 7.64 -9.35 -7.83
N LEU A 14 8.58 -9.51 -6.88
CA LEU A 14 9.24 -8.38 -6.21
C LEU A 14 9.99 -7.43 -7.14
N GLY A 15 10.49 -7.91 -8.28
CA GLY A 15 11.25 -7.09 -9.23
C GLY A 15 10.42 -6.13 -10.09
N ASP A 16 9.10 -6.20 -10.03
CA ASP A 16 8.23 -5.38 -10.88
C ASP A 16 7.90 -4.01 -10.28
N PHE A 17 8.06 -3.85 -8.98
CA PHE A 17 7.56 -2.71 -8.22
C PHE A 17 8.68 -1.86 -7.62
N GLU A 18 9.57 -1.38 -8.47
CA GLU A 18 10.67 -0.50 -8.09
C GLU A 18 10.23 0.96 -8.07
N LEU A 19 10.40 1.64 -6.95
CA LEU A 19 10.17 3.08 -6.84
C LEU A 19 11.50 3.85 -6.91
N LYS A 20 11.46 4.99 -7.60
CA LYS A 20 12.56 5.96 -7.67
C LYS A 20 12.07 7.33 -7.25
N ASN A 21 12.92 8.11 -6.60
CA ASN A 21 12.59 9.48 -6.22
C ASN A 21 12.12 10.35 -7.40
N SER A 22 12.61 10.06 -8.63
CA SER A 22 12.18 10.76 -9.84
C SER A 22 10.73 10.50 -10.27
N MET A 23 10.07 9.50 -9.71
CA MET A 23 8.66 9.19 -9.99
C MET A 23 7.71 10.11 -9.20
N PHE A 24 8.19 10.70 -8.12
CA PHE A 24 7.37 11.59 -7.28
C PHE A 24 7.28 12.99 -7.89
N THR A 25 6.13 13.62 -7.79
CA THR A 25 5.94 15.03 -8.22
C THR A 25 6.89 15.96 -7.46
N ARG A 26 7.15 15.69 -6.15
CA ARG A 26 8.13 16.41 -5.33
C ARG A 26 9.08 15.47 -4.57
N PRO A 27 10.09 14.92 -5.22
CA PRO A 27 10.96 13.89 -4.63
C PRO A 27 11.73 14.32 -3.39
N LYS A 28 11.98 15.61 -3.20
CA LYS A 28 12.86 16.12 -2.12
C LYS A 28 12.13 16.54 -0.84
N HIS A 29 10.78 16.51 -0.80
CA HIS A 29 10.02 17.16 0.28
C HIS A 29 8.90 16.28 0.88
N ALA A 30 8.90 14.97 0.65
CA ALA A 30 7.92 14.06 1.23
C ALA A 30 8.55 13.01 2.14
N PRO A 31 9.21 13.39 3.28
CA PRO A 31 9.78 12.39 4.19
C PRO A 31 8.70 11.50 4.82
N ILE A 32 7.48 12.01 4.96
CA ILE A 32 6.34 11.27 5.52
C ILE A 32 5.70 10.38 4.45
N HIS A 33 5.52 10.89 3.22
CA HIS A 33 4.85 10.20 2.11
C HIS A 33 5.84 9.71 1.02
N GLY A 34 7.06 9.36 1.42
CA GLY A 34 8.10 8.86 0.52
C GLY A 34 8.02 7.35 0.25
N ILE A 35 9.06 6.82 -0.42
CA ILE A 35 9.18 5.42 -0.85
C ILE A 35 8.86 4.43 0.29
N GLY A 36 9.40 4.68 1.49
CA GLY A 36 9.19 3.79 2.63
C GLY A 36 7.72 3.68 3.06
N HIS A 37 6.96 4.78 2.98
CA HIS A 37 5.51 4.77 3.21
C HIS A 37 4.80 3.90 2.17
N ILE A 38 5.04 4.17 0.89
CA ILE A 38 4.41 3.41 -0.20
C ILE A 38 4.72 1.91 -0.05
N TYR A 39 5.96 1.53 0.19
CA TYR A 39 6.33 0.13 0.36
C TYR A 39 5.65 -0.52 1.57
N ARG A 40 5.49 0.18 2.71
CA ARG A 40 4.76 -0.36 3.86
C ARG A 40 3.27 -0.47 3.60
N THR A 41 2.68 0.46 2.87
CA THR A 41 1.27 0.38 2.43
C THR A 41 1.07 -0.82 1.49
N MET A 42 1.98 -1.04 0.53
CA MET A 42 1.96 -2.23 -0.33
C MET A 42 2.04 -3.53 0.48
N ILE A 43 2.96 -3.60 1.45
CA ILE A 43 3.07 -4.74 2.37
C ILE A 43 1.76 -4.94 3.14
N GLY A 44 1.16 -3.87 3.63
CA GLY A 44 -0.15 -3.91 4.31
C GLY A 44 -1.25 -4.51 3.43
N CYS A 45 -1.31 -4.12 2.14
CA CYS A 45 -2.25 -4.67 1.17
C CYS A 45 -2.07 -6.18 0.96
N ALA A 46 -0.82 -6.65 0.84
CA ALA A 46 -0.53 -8.07 0.67
C ALA A 46 -0.95 -8.89 1.91
N LEU A 47 -0.54 -8.44 3.09
CA LEU A 47 -0.87 -9.11 4.35
C LEU A 47 -2.38 -9.15 4.60
N LEU A 48 -3.08 -8.03 4.37
CA LEU A 48 -4.53 -7.96 4.55
C LEU A 48 -5.27 -8.81 3.52
N GLY A 49 -4.85 -8.76 2.23
CA GLY A 49 -5.41 -9.59 1.17
C GLY A 49 -5.33 -11.09 1.48
N GLN A 50 -4.22 -11.53 2.09
CA GLN A 50 -4.08 -12.91 2.58
C GLN A 50 -5.00 -13.20 3.76
N LEU A 51 -5.05 -12.32 4.77
CA LEU A 51 -5.86 -12.54 5.98
C LEU A 51 -7.36 -12.66 5.68
N ILE A 52 -7.88 -11.80 4.81
CA ILE A 52 -9.30 -11.82 4.42
C ILE A 52 -9.61 -12.78 3.27
N GLN A 53 -8.61 -13.55 2.80
CA GLN A 53 -8.73 -14.54 1.73
C GLN A 53 -9.23 -13.96 0.40
N LYS A 54 -8.75 -12.77 0.04
CA LYS A 54 -9.08 -12.06 -1.21
C LYS A 54 -7.80 -11.74 -2.01
N PRO A 55 -7.17 -12.78 -2.64
CA PRO A 55 -5.88 -12.58 -3.31
C PRO A 55 -5.96 -11.59 -4.47
N ARG A 56 -7.02 -11.63 -5.26
CA ARG A 56 -7.16 -10.73 -6.42
C ARG A 56 -7.35 -9.29 -5.99
N GLU A 57 -8.24 -9.04 -5.04
CA GLU A 57 -8.46 -7.69 -4.49
C GLU A 57 -7.23 -7.18 -3.74
N GLY A 58 -6.50 -8.08 -3.05
CA GLY A 58 -5.21 -7.77 -2.44
C GLY A 58 -4.17 -7.32 -3.47
N LEU A 59 -4.06 -8.01 -4.61
CA LEU A 59 -3.19 -7.60 -5.72
C LEU A 59 -3.61 -6.24 -6.29
N LEU A 60 -4.91 -6.03 -6.54
CA LEU A 60 -5.40 -4.75 -7.07
C LEU A 60 -5.14 -3.59 -6.11
N ALA A 61 -5.35 -3.80 -4.81
CA ALA A 61 -5.04 -2.80 -3.78
C ALA A 61 -3.52 -2.54 -3.69
N PHE A 62 -2.69 -3.57 -3.82
CA PHE A 62 -1.23 -3.45 -3.90
C PHE A 62 -0.78 -2.61 -5.09
N CYS A 63 -1.38 -2.81 -6.27
CA CYS A 63 -1.18 -1.98 -7.45
C CYS A 63 -1.59 -0.51 -7.19
N GLY A 64 -2.72 -0.30 -6.52
CA GLY A 64 -3.16 1.03 -6.09
C GLY A 64 -2.18 1.68 -5.12
N ALA A 65 -1.70 0.92 -4.11
CA ALA A 65 -0.72 1.39 -3.15
C ALA A 65 0.59 1.85 -3.82
N TYR A 66 1.01 1.19 -4.90
CA TYR A 66 2.22 1.54 -5.64
C TYR A 66 2.22 2.97 -6.17
N ILE A 67 1.05 3.53 -6.49
CA ILE A 67 0.94 4.85 -7.11
C ILE A 67 0.25 5.91 -6.25
N HIS A 68 -0.45 5.55 -5.16
CA HIS A 68 -1.43 6.38 -4.47
C HIS A 68 -0.90 7.77 -4.06
N ASP A 69 0.36 7.85 -3.66
CA ASP A 69 1.00 9.06 -3.14
C ASP A 69 2.05 9.70 -4.08
N LEU A 70 2.27 9.15 -5.29
CA LEU A 70 3.28 9.66 -6.23
C LEU A 70 3.03 11.10 -6.67
N ALA A 71 1.76 11.55 -6.65
CA ALA A 71 1.38 12.89 -7.07
C ALA A 71 1.33 13.92 -5.94
N ARG A 72 1.63 13.53 -4.69
CA ARG A 72 1.61 14.48 -3.56
C ARG A 72 2.62 15.61 -3.77
N GLU A 73 2.15 16.81 -3.45
CA GLU A 73 2.96 18.03 -3.49
C GLU A 73 3.41 18.50 -2.10
N THR A 74 2.69 18.10 -1.05
CA THR A 74 2.97 18.46 0.34
C THR A 74 2.75 17.29 1.29
N ASP A 75 3.24 17.39 2.53
CA ASP A 75 2.91 16.47 3.62
C ASP A 75 1.62 16.88 4.38
N GLY A 76 0.98 17.97 3.96
CA GLY A 76 -0.25 18.49 4.55
C GLY A 76 -1.52 17.84 3.99
N ILE A 77 -2.68 18.47 4.29
CA ILE A 77 -3.98 18.04 3.75
C ILE A 77 -4.03 18.37 2.27
N GLU A 78 -4.20 17.37 1.44
CA GLU A 78 -4.22 17.47 -0.03
C GLU A 78 -5.20 16.44 -0.59
N PRO A 79 -6.52 16.70 -0.54
CA PRO A 79 -7.54 15.71 -0.91
C PRO A 79 -7.46 15.25 -2.37
N GLU A 80 -6.92 16.07 -3.26
CA GLU A 80 -6.87 15.82 -4.70
C GLU A 80 -5.67 14.95 -5.14
N HIS A 81 -4.74 14.63 -4.22
CA HIS A 81 -3.53 13.91 -4.60
C HIS A 81 -3.81 12.51 -5.17
N GLY A 82 -4.86 11.83 -4.69
CA GLY A 82 -5.28 10.53 -5.22
C GLY A 82 -5.78 10.63 -6.67
N GLU A 83 -6.61 11.62 -6.98
CA GLU A 83 -7.05 11.89 -8.37
C GLU A 83 -5.86 12.27 -9.25
N ASN A 84 -4.99 13.15 -8.76
CA ASN A 84 -3.77 13.53 -9.45
C ASN A 84 -2.84 12.34 -9.71
N ALA A 85 -2.74 11.39 -8.77
CA ALA A 85 -1.96 10.16 -8.95
C ALA A 85 -2.53 9.30 -10.08
N VAL A 86 -3.84 9.15 -10.15
CA VAL A 86 -4.50 8.44 -11.26
C VAL A 86 -4.23 9.13 -12.58
N LEU A 87 -4.44 10.44 -12.68
CA LEU A 87 -4.27 11.18 -13.93
C LEU A 87 -2.83 11.18 -14.44
N LYS A 88 -1.86 11.38 -13.54
CA LYS A 88 -0.45 11.56 -13.91
C LYS A 88 0.33 10.24 -14.01
N HIS A 89 0.05 9.29 -13.12
CA HIS A 89 0.91 8.12 -12.94
C HIS A 89 0.29 6.81 -13.41
N PHE A 90 -1.03 6.61 -13.29
CA PHE A 90 -1.65 5.34 -13.66
C PHE A 90 -1.27 4.88 -15.10
N PRO A 91 -1.30 5.75 -16.15
CA PRO A 91 -0.95 5.33 -17.51
C PRO A 91 0.54 4.96 -17.69
N GLN A 92 1.41 5.42 -16.80
CA GLN A 92 2.84 5.15 -16.91
C GLN A 92 3.20 3.68 -16.61
N PHE A 93 2.28 2.96 -15.97
CA PHE A 93 2.48 1.59 -15.51
C PHE A 93 1.65 0.56 -16.27
N ASP A 94 1.15 0.88 -17.47
CA ASP A 94 0.35 -0.04 -18.29
C ASP A 94 1.01 -1.40 -18.48
N ARG A 95 2.35 -1.44 -18.64
CA ARG A 95 3.09 -2.72 -18.75
C ARG A 95 2.97 -3.59 -17.50
N ILE A 96 2.87 -2.99 -16.33
CA ILE A 96 2.67 -3.70 -15.06
C ILE A 96 1.22 -4.21 -15.02
N TRP A 97 0.26 -3.34 -15.36
CA TRP A 97 -1.15 -3.72 -15.38
C TRP A 97 -1.40 -4.88 -16.36
N ASP A 98 -0.78 -4.85 -17.55
CA ASP A 98 -0.84 -5.93 -18.54
C ASP A 98 -0.19 -7.22 -18.03
N LYS A 99 1.00 -7.13 -17.42
CA LYS A 99 1.69 -8.29 -16.86
C LYS A 99 0.83 -9.01 -15.81
N TYR A 100 0.17 -8.26 -14.94
CA TYR A 100 -0.74 -8.81 -13.93
C TYR A 100 -2.16 -9.04 -14.45
N GLN A 101 -2.38 -8.89 -15.75
CA GLN A 101 -3.64 -9.17 -16.46
C GLN A 101 -4.84 -8.44 -15.84
N LEU A 102 -4.66 -7.16 -15.50
CA LEU A 102 -5.76 -6.34 -15.00
C LEU A 102 -6.73 -6.06 -16.15
N THR A 103 -7.97 -6.53 -16.00
CA THR A 103 -9.06 -6.18 -16.91
C THR A 103 -9.38 -4.68 -16.82
N GLU A 104 -10.08 -4.13 -17.82
CA GLU A 104 -10.50 -2.72 -17.79
C GLU A 104 -11.35 -2.39 -16.56
N VAL A 105 -12.20 -3.31 -16.14
CA VAL A 105 -13.02 -3.17 -14.93
C VAL A 105 -12.15 -3.12 -13.67
N GLU A 106 -11.16 -3.98 -13.57
CA GLU A 106 -10.23 -4.00 -12.44
C GLU A 106 -9.32 -2.77 -12.41
N ARG A 107 -8.88 -2.29 -13.57
CA ARG A 107 -8.16 -1.01 -13.68
C ARG A 107 -8.99 0.13 -13.12
N GLU A 108 -10.30 0.13 -13.40
CA GLU A 108 -11.21 1.13 -12.82
C GLU A 108 -11.33 0.98 -11.30
N TYR A 109 -11.37 -0.25 -10.75
CA TYR A 109 -11.36 -0.47 -9.29
C TYR A 109 -10.08 0.06 -8.64
N VAL A 110 -8.92 -0.15 -9.27
CA VAL A 110 -7.65 0.40 -8.79
C VAL A 110 -7.69 1.94 -8.79
N LYS A 111 -8.14 2.57 -9.87
CA LYS A 111 -8.27 4.04 -9.95
C LYS A 111 -9.19 4.57 -8.86
N GLN A 112 -10.37 3.98 -8.69
CA GLN A 112 -11.32 4.39 -7.65
C GLN A 112 -10.75 4.22 -6.24
N ALA A 113 -10.03 3.15 -5.98
CA ALA A 113 -9.35 2.94 -4.70
C ALA A 113 -8.31 4.03 -4.44
N VAL A 114 -7.50 4.38 -5.45
CA VAL A 114 -6.50 5.44 -5.37
C VAL A 114 -7.15 6.81 -5.16
N ILE A 115 -8.26 7.13 -5.85
CA ILE A 115 -8.96 8.41 -5.64
C ILE A 115 -9.55 8.47 -4.22
N GLN A 116 -10.21 7.39 -3.79
CA GLN A 116 -10.93 7.39 -2.51
C GLN A 116 -10.02 7.26 -1.29
N HIS A 117 -8.73 6.89 -1.44
CA HIS A 117 -7.86 6.78 -0.26
C HIS A 117 -7.67 8.15 0.43
N SER A 118 -7.68 9.25 -0.33
CA SER A 118 -7.41 10.61 0.14
C SER A 118 -8.67 11.41 0.53
N VAL A 119 -9.86 10.87 0.27
CA VAL A 119 -11.14 11.55 0.52
C VAL A 119 -12.13 10.64 1.26
N CYS A 120 -13.33 11.19 1.58
CA CYS A 120 -14.42 10.36 2.07
C CYS A 120 -14.80 9.32 1.02
N GLU A 121 -14.91 8.07 1.44
CA GLU A 121 -15.32 6.97 0.56
C GLU A 121 -16.78 7.08 0.16
N TRP A 122 -17.08 6.73 -1.10
CA TRP A 122 -18.45 6.60 -1.61
C TRP A 122 -18.83 5.16 -1.97
N LEU A 123 -17.85 4.23 -2.08
CA LEU A 123 -18.12 2.82 -2.24
C LEU A 123 -18.62 2.21 -0.92
N ARG A 124 -19.64 1.38 -1.01
CA ARG A 124 -20.22 0.63 0.11
C ARG A 124 -19.84 -0.85 0.01
N PRO A 125 -19.93 -1.63 1.07
CA PRO A 125 -19.57 -3.05 1.07
C PRO A 125 -20.23 -3.91 -0.01
N ILE A 126 -21.37 -3.49 -0.55
CA ILE A 126 -22.09 -4.17 -1.63
C ILE A 126 -21.59 -3.78 -3.03
N ASP A 127 -20.86 -2.70 -3.15
CA ASP A 127 -20.43 -2.16 -4.45
C ASP A 127 -19.22 -2.93 -4.96
N ALA A 128 -19.16 -3.19 -6.26
CA ALA A 128 -17.98 -3.77 -6.89
C ALA A 128 -16.77 -2.83 -6.72
N GLY A 129 -15.58 -3.41 -6.46
CA GLY A 129 -14.37 -2.62 -6.17
C GLY A 129 -14.24 -2.16 -4.70
N TYR A 130 -15.28 -2.29 -3.86
CA TYR A 130 -15.20 -1.91 -2.44
C TYR A 130 -14.01 -2.54 -1.72
N HIS A 131 -13.79 -3.85 -1.92
CA HIS A 131 -12.70 -4.55 -1.24
C HIS A 131 -11.31 -4.00 -1.63
N VAL A 132 -11.13 -3.59 -2.88
CA VAL A 132 -9.86 -2.99 -3.35
C VAL A 132 -9.62 -1.67 -2.63
N MET A 133 -10.63 -0.80 -2.58
CA MET A 133 -10.59 0.48 -1.86
C MET A 133 -10.37 0.28 -0.36
N ALA A 134 -11.12 -0.62 0.27
CA ALA A 134 -11.07 -0.87 1.71
C ALA A 134 -9.71 -1.44 2.16
N ILE A 135 -9.13 -2.37 1.39
CA ILE A 135 -7.78 -2.91 1.64
C ILE A 135 -6.74 -1.79 1.55
N LEU A 136 -6.77 -0.98 0.49
CA LEU A 136 -5.83 0.12 0.33
C LEU A 136 -5.93 1.13 1.48
N LYS A 137 -7.15 1.57 1.81
CA LYS A 137 -7.37 2.54 2.90
C LYS A 137 -6.95 2.01 4.26
N ASP A 138 -7.21 0.74 4.55
CA ASP A 138 -6.77 0.14 5.82
C ASP A 138 -5.25 0.01 5.87
N ALA A 139 -4.61 -0.39 4.77
CA ALA A 139 -3.16 -0.49 4.70
C ALA A 139 -2.46 0.88 4.85
N ASP A 140 -3.00 1.93 4.23
CA ASP A 140 -2.52 3.30 4.41
C ASP A 140 -2.75 3.81 5.85
N ALA A 141 -3.96 3.59 6.39
CA ALA A 141 -4.29 3.95 7.77
C ALA A 141 -3.38 3.25 8.79
N LEU A 142 -3.05 1.97 8.59
CA LEU A 142 -2.12 1.22 9.44
C LEU A 142 -0.72 1.87 9.49
N ASP A 143 -0.22 2.40 8.36
CA ASP A 143 1.07 3.07 8.33
C ASP A 143 1.07 4.46 8.98
N ARG A 144 -0.10 5.03 9.35
CA ARG A 144 -0.16 6.25 10.19
C ARG A 144 0.50 6.09 11.56
N CYS A 145 0.85 4.86 11.95
CA CYS A 145 1.72 4.62 13.11
C CYS A 145 3.07 5.34 13.00
N ARG A 146 3.53 5.70 11.79
CA ARG A 146 4.76 6.48 11.53
C ARG A 146 4.70 7.91 12.06
N ILE A 147 3.50 8.47 12.15
CA ILE A 147 3.22 9.82 12.62
C ILE A 147 2.42 9.84 13.92
N GLU A 148 2.35 8.69 14.61
CA GLU A 148 1.65 8.52 15.90
C GLU A 148 0.16 8.88 15.86
N ASP A 149 -0.48 8.75 14.67
CA ASP A 149 -1.86 9.15 14.39
C ASP A 149 -2.71 7.97 13.85
N LEU A 150 -2.39 6.76 14.26
CA LEU A 150 -3.20 5.58 13.94
C LEU A 150 -4.39 5.48 14.90
N ASP A 151 -5.58 5.70 14.39
CA ASP A 151 -6.84 5.41 15.08
C ASP A 151 -7.43 4.09 14.54
N PRO A 152 -7.47 3.01 15.36
CA PRO A 152 -8.02 1.73 14.94
C PRO A 152 -9.51 1.78 14.56
N THR A 153 -10.26 2.79 14.99
CA THR A 153 -11.69 2.92 14.63
C THR A 153 -11.92 3.23 13.16
N TRP A 154 -10.89 3.66 12.44
CA TRP A 154 -10.95 3.90 11.00
C TRP A 154 -10.73 2.66 10.15
N LEU A 155 -10.32 1.54 10.77
CA LEU A 155 -10.09 0.29 10.05
C LEU A 155 -11.42 -0.41 9.74
N ARG A 156 -11.56 -0.87 8.51
CA ARG A 156 -12.79 -1.46 7.96
C ARG A 156 -12.89 -2.95 8.21
N TYR A 157 -11.73 -3.61 8.28
CA TYR A 157 -11.66 -5.05 8.53
C TYR A 157 -11.21 -5.33 9.96
N GLN A 158 -11.86 -6.33 10.58
CA GLN A 158 -11.43 -6.84 11.88
C GLN A 158 -10.01 -7.41 11.82
N GLU A 159 -9.63 -7.98 10.68
CA GLU A 159 -8.31 -8.52 10.40
C GLU A 159 -7.23 -7.44 10.38
N SER A 160 -7.56 -6.21 9.99
CA SER A 160 -6.62 -5.07 10.00
C SER A 160 -6.11 -4.78 11.40
N HIS A 161 -6.91 -5.01 12.45
CA HIS A 161 -6.47 -4.82 13.84
C HIS A 161 -5.32 -5.76 14.23
N GLN A 162 -5.27 -6.98 13.65
CA GLN A 162 -4.19 -7.93 13.87
C GLN A 162 -2.86 -7.43 13.26
N LEU A 163 -2.94 -6.60 12.22
CA LEU A 163 -1.77 -6.05 11.54
C LEU A 163 -1.15 -4.86 12.26
N ILE A 164 -1.82 -4.23 13.22
CA ILE A 164 -1.31 -3.02 13.92
C ILE A 164 0.09 -3.27 14.52
N LYS A 165 0.25 -4.37 15.27
CA LYS A 165 1.54 -4.73 15.90
C LYS A 165 2.61 -5.01 14.83
N ILE A 166 2.22 -5.69 13.76
CA ILE A 166 3.09 -6.08 12.64
C ILE A 166 3.59 -4.84 11.90
N ILE A 167 2.71 -3.95 11.47
CA ILE A 167 3.09 -2.74 10.72
C ILE A 167 3.92 -1.79 11.59
N LYS A 168 3.60 -1.64 12.87
CA LYS A 168 4.47 -0.90 13.82
C LYS A 168 5.88 -1.47 13.89
N GLN A 169 6.02 -2.79 13.88
CA GLN A 169 7.33 -3.43 13.90
C GLN A 169 8.06 -3.26 12.57
N VAL A 170 7.38 -3.42 11.44
CA VAL A 170 7.93 -3.14 10.11
C VAL A 170 8.41 -1.69 10.04
N TYR A 171 7.60 -0.72 10.45
CA TYR A 171 8.00 0.69 10.50
C TYR A 171 9.27 0.91 11.32
N ARG A 172 9.34 0.37 12.56
CA ARG A 172 10.52 0.54 13.42
C ARG A 172 11.82 0.06 12.78
N ASN A 173 11.76 -0.99 11.97
CA ASN A 173 12.92 -1.58 11.30
C ASN A 173 13.21 -0.95 9.93
N THR A 174 12.26 -0.23 9.35
CA THR A 174 12.41 0.37 8.02
C THR A 174 12.50 1.91 8.02
N LYS A 175 12.23 2.58 9.14
CA LYS A 175 12.19 4.05 9.21
C LYS A 175 13.52 4.75 8.94
N THR A 176 14.64 4.06 9.13
CA THR A 176 16.00 4.57 8.89
C THR A 176 16.60 4.08 7.57
N ILE A 177 15.84 3.30 6.82
CA ILE A 177 16.29 2.80 5.53
C ILE A 177 16.32 3.98 4.55
N ASN A 178 17.48 4.22 3.94
CA ASN A 178 17.62 5.22 2.90
C ASN A 178 16.70 4.89 1.72
N ALA A 179 16.22 5.94 1.04
CA ALA A 179 15.35 5.85 -0.14
C ALA A 179 15.97 5.09 -1.34
N ASP A 180 17.18 4.56 -1.18
CA ASP A 180 17.93 3.86 -2.23
C ASP A 180 17.73 2.33 -2.20
N LEU A 181 17.03 1.77 -1.20
CA LEU A 181 16.72 0.35 -1.19
C LEU A 181 15.65 0.03 -2.25
N ASN A 182 15.93 -0.99 -3.05
CA ASN A 182 14.92 -1.56 -3.93
C ASN A 182 13.81 -2.29 -3.13
N PHE A 183 12.69 -2.58 -3.78
CA PHE A 183 11.55 -3.19 -3.09
C PHE A 183 11.88 -4.56 -2.48
N ARG A 184 12.70 -5.38 -3.16
CA ARG A 184 13.14 -6.69 -2.64
C ARG A 184 13.91 -6.55 -1.32
N GLU A 185 14.89 -5.67 -1.28
CA GLU A 185 15.68 -5.42 -0.06
C GLU A 185 14.81 -4.90 1.08
N PHE A 186 13.83 -4.04 0.77
CA PHE A 186 12.87 -3.54 1.74
C PHE A 186 12.00 -4.68 2.31
N VAL A 187 11.52 -5.59 1.45
CA VAL A 187 10.75 -6.78 1.84
C VAL A 187 11.58 -7.71 2.72
N ASP A 188 12.86 -7.91 2.42
CA ASP A 188 13.75 -8.75 3.24
C ASP A 188 13.88 -8.22 4.67
N VAL A 189 14.04 -6.90 4.83
CA VAL A 189 14.06 -6.26 6.16
C VAL A 189 12.71 -6.39 6.87
N ALA A 190 11.62 -6.19 6.16
CA ALA A 190 10.27 -6.30 6.71
C ALA A 190 9.94 -7.74 7.13
N GLU A 191 10.32 -8.75 6.34
CA GLU A 191 10.14 -10.17 6.67
C GLU A 191 10.89 -10.54 7.95
N ILE A 192 12.17 -10.10 8.08
CA ILE A 192 12.95 -10.30 9.32
C ILE A 192 12.26 -9.65 10.52
N ALA A 193 11.72 -8.45 10.34
CA ALA A 193 11.00 -7.74 11.41
C ALA A 193 9.75 -8.50 11.88
N ILE A 194 8.98 -9.07 10.94
CA ILE A 194 7.77 -9.85 11.22
C ILE A 194 8.12 -11.15 11.95
N ARG A 195 9.12 -11.90 11.46
CA ARG A 195 9.53 -13.17 12.10
C ARG A 195 9.99 -12.99 13.53
N ARG A 196 10.59 -11.85 13.88
CA ARG A 196 11.02 -11.56 15.26
C ARG A 196 9.84 -11.40 16.23
N LEU A 197 8.64 -11.03 15.74
CA LEU A 197 7.44 -10.98 16.58
C LEU A 197 6.98 -12.38 16.98
N ASP A 198 7.07 -13.35 16.06
CA ASP A 198 6.64 -14.73 16.32
C ASP A 198 7.54 -15.47 17.35
N ILE A 199 8.77 -14.98 17.58
CA ILE A 199 9.73 -15.57 18.53
C ILE A 199 9.52 -15.02 19.95
N CYS A 200 8.89 -13.85 20.09
CA CYS A 200 8.71 -13.16 21.38
C CYS A 200 7.34 -13.41 22.03
N GLU A 201 6.50 -14.25 21.45
CA GLU A 201 5.23 -14.76 21.98
C GLU A 201 5.40 -16.20 22.48
#